data_e6024de15393768d0192b2b9461eadc8
#
_entry.id   e6024de15393768d0192b2b9461eadc8
#
_cell.length_a   1.000
_cell.length_b   1.000
_cell.length_c   1.000
_cell.angle_alpha   90.00
_cell.angle_beta   90.00
_cell.angle_gamma   90.00
#
_symmetry.space_group_name_H-M   'P 1'
#
loop_
_entity.id
_entity.type
_entity.pdbx_description
1 polymer ?
#
loop_
_entity_poly.entity_id
_entity_poly.type
_entity_poly.pdbx_seq_one_letter_code
_entity_poly.pdbx_strand_id
1 'polypeptide(L)'
;MESKFPLLSPFNYADWKPKLSAYLKRQCLFDVSIGALSEPESYEENIDWLNNCDRDYEIICLGMSPNIYHLIDSAKYPFQLWNILDKSFGL
;
A
#
# COMPACT_ATOMS: atom_id res chain seq x y z
N MET A 1 -22.30 4.74 10.23
CA MET A 1 -21.05 4.67 10.92
C MET A 1 -20.04 3.88 10.11
N GLU A 2 -18.91 4.35 10.00
CA GLU A 2 -17.92 3.67 9.21
C GLU A 2 -16.90 2.98 10.08
N SER A 3 -16.33 1.96 9.53
CA SER A 3 -15.22 1.30 10.13
C SER A 3 -13.99 2.18 10.04
N LYS A 4 -13.23 2.23 11.10
CA LYS A 4 -12.02 3.01 11.12
C LYS A 4 -10.81 2.13 11.16
N PHE A 5 -9.90 2.37 10.22
CA PHE A 5 -8.57 1.86 10.38
C PHE A 5 -7.84 2.74 11.37
N PRO A 6 -7.16 2.17 12.36
CA PRO A 6 -6.20 2.98 13.08
C PRO A 6 -5.11 3.39 12.10
N LEU A 7 -4.72 4.65 12.15
CA LEU A 7 -3.66 5.13 11.28
C LEU A 7 -2.33 4.51 11.68
N LEU A 8 -1.51 4.20 10.70
CA LEU A 8 -0.20 3.62 10.96
C LEU A 8 0.65 4.60 11.77
N SER A 9 1.23 4.10 12.83
CA SER A 9 2.19 4.83 13.65
C SER A 9 3.37 3.90 13.90
N PRO A 10 4.47 4.42 14.49
CA PRO A 10 5.63 3.56 14.75
C PRO A 10 5.36 2.39 15.69
N PHE A 11 4.21 2.38 16.37
CA PHE A 11 3.95 1.39 17.40
C PHE A 11 2.89 0.37 17.05
N ASN A 12 2.25 0.46 15.88
CA ASN A 12 1.13 -0.44 15.57
C ASN A 12 1.25 -1.16 14.23
N TYR A 13 2.45 -1.21 13.65
CA TYR A 13 2.63 -1.80 12.32
C TYR A 13 2.19 -3.27 12.27
N ALA A 14 2.55 -4.05 13.28
CA ALA A 14 2.21 -5.47 13.28
C ALA A 14 0.71 -5.72 13.30
N ASP A 15 -0.06 -4.77 13.84
CA ASP A 15 -1.50 -4.85 13.90
C ASP A 15 -2.14 -4.24 12.66
N TRP A 16 -1.55 -3.17 12.17
CA TRP A 16 -2.04 -2.41 11.03
C TRP A 16 -1.88 -3.15 9.71
N LYS A 17 -0.74 -3.77 9.49
CA LYS A 17 -0.43 -4.42 8.21
C LYS A 17 -1.43 -5.51 7.83
N PRO A 18 -1.79 -6.45 8.73
CA PRO A 18 -2.76 -7.47 8.36
C PRO A 18 -4.13 -6.90 8.04
N LYS A 19 -4.54 -5.87 8.75
CA LYS A 19 -5.85 -5.25 8.52
C LYS A 19 -5.90 -4.55 7.17
N LEU A 20 -4.86 -3.80 6.85
CA LEU A 20 -4.81 -3.13 5.55
C LEU A 20 -4.69 -4.14 4.42
N SER A 21 -3.91 -5.20 4.61
CA SER A 21 -3.77 -6.25 3.63
C SER A 21 -5.11 -6.91 3.32
N ALA A 22 -5.91 -7.16 4.35
CA ALA A 22 -7.24 -7.73 4.15
C ALA A 22 -8.14 -6.80 3.34
N TYR A 23 -8.05 -5.50 3.60
CA TYR A 23 -8.81 -4.52 2.84
C TYR A 23 -8.38 -4.52 1.36
N LEU A 24 -7.08 -4.55 1.11
CA LEU A 24 -6.56 -4.57 -0.26
C LEU A 24 -7.00 -5.83 -1.00
N LYS A 25 -7.06 -6.96 -0.31
CA LYS A 25 -7.57 -8.19 -0.93
C LYS A 25 -9.02 -8.03 -1.36
N ARG A 26 -9.84 -7.38 -0.56
CA ARG A 26 -11.23 -7.13 -0.93
C ARG A 26 -11.35 -6.23 -2.14
N GLN A 27 -10.40 -5.31 -2.31
CA GLN A 27 -10.40 -4.39 -3.45
C GLN A 27 -9.71 -4.98 -4.66
N CYS A 28 -9.26 -6.23 -4.57
CA CYS A 28 -8.52 -6.91 -5.65
C CYS A 28 -7.22 -6.19 -5.99
N LEU A 29 -6.59 -5.57 -4.99
CA LEU A 29 -5.36 -4.81 -5.17
C LEU A 29 -4.15 -5.45 -4.51
N PHE A 30 -4.35 -6.56 -3.80
CA PHE A 30 -3.27 -7.12 -3.00
C PHE A 30 -2.09 -7.57 -3.86
N ASP A 31 -2.36 -8.23 -4.99
CA ASP A 31 -1.28 -8.73 -5.85
C ASP A 31 -0.44 -7.61 -6.43
N VAL A 32 -1.08 -6.51 -6.81
CA VAL A 32 -0.37 -5.32 -7.26
C VAL A 32 0.45 -4.75 -6.11
N SER A 33 -0.13 -4.77 -4.93
CA SER A 33 0.48 -4.17 -3.74
C SER A 33 1.81 -4.82 -3.38
N ILE A 34 1.86 -6.15 -3.46
CA ILE A 34 3.08 -6.87 -3.09
C ILE A 34 4.03 -7.11 -4.26
N GLY A 35 3.68 -6.58 -5.44
CA GLY A 35 4.54 -6.72 -6.60
C GLY A 35 4.43 -8.08 -7.29
N ALA A 36 3.38 -8.85 -7.00
CA ALA A 36 3.17 -10.15 -7.63
C ALA A 36 2.78 -10.00 -9.10
N LEU A 37 2.15 -8.89 -9.44
CA LEU A 37 1.80 -8.58 -10.82
C LEU A 37 2.78 -7.57 -11.38
N SER A 38 3.57 -7.99 -12.36
CA SER A 38 4.53 -7.12 -13.01
C SER A 38 3.84 -6.16 -13.97
N GLU A 39 4.56 -5.12 -14.36
CA GLU A 39 4.05 -4.17 -15.34
C GLU A 39 3.79 -4.90 -16.66
N PRO A 40 2.55 -4.85 -17.18
CA PRO A 40 2.22 -5.53 -18.43
C PRO A 40 2.86 -4.86 -19.64
N GLU A 41 3.07 -5.65 -20.70
CA GLU A 41 3.64 -5.11 -21.95
C GLU A 41 2.56 -4.49 -22.83
N SER A 42 1.32 -4.98 -22.73
CA SER A 42 0.22 -4.44 -23.51
C SER A 42 -0.13 -3.04 -23.01
N TYR A 43 -0.41 -2.12 -23.96
CA TYR A 43 -0.74 -0.75 -23.60
C TYR A 43 -2.00 -0.69 -22.72
N GLU A 44 -3.04 -1.42 -23.12
CA GLU A 44 -4.31 -1.39 -22.38
C GLU A 44 -4.17 -1.98 -20.98
N GLU A 45 -3.49 -3.12 -20.87
CA GLU A 45 -3.28 -3.74 -19.58
C GLU A 45 -2.36 -2.89 -18.70
N ASN A 46 -1.43 -2.18 -19.32
CA ASN A 46 -0.53 -1.30 -18.58
C ASN A 46 -1.28 -0.14 -17.94
N ILE A 47 -2.26 0.43 -18.66
CA ILE A 47 -3.06 1.52 -18.10
C ILE A 47 -3.85 1.03 -16.89
N ASP A 48 -4.47 -0.15 -16.99
CA ASP A 48 -5.20 -0.72 -15.86
C ASP A 48 -4.28 -1.00 -14.68
N TRP A 49 -3.10 -1.52 -14.97
CA TRP A 49 -2.11 -1.82 -13.94
C TRP A 49 -1.69 -0.54 -13.22
N LEU A 50 -1.44 0.54 -13.97
CA LEU A 50 -1.06 1.82 -13.38
C LEU A 50 -2.18 2.41 -12.54
N ASN A 51 -3.41 2.31 -13.03
CA ASN A 51 -4.56 2.80 -12.25
C ASN A 51 -4.70 2.04 -10.94
N ASN A 52 -4.48 0.74 -10.96
CA ASN A 52 -4.53 -0.07 -9.75
C ASN A 52 -3.40 0.28 -8.80
N CYS A 53 -2.20 0.54 -9.33
CA CYS A 53 -1.09 0.99 -8.51
C CYS A 53 -1.41 2.31 -7.81
N ASP A 54 -2.02 3.25 -8.54
CA ASP A 54 -2.38 4.55 -7.97
C ASP A 54 -3.43 4.41 -6.88
N ARG A 55 -4.44 3.59 -7.10
CA ARG A 55 -5.48 3.35 -6.10
C ARG A 55 -4.89 2.71 -4.84
N ASP A 56 -4.03 1.72 -5.05
CA ASP A 56 -3.38 1.02 -3.95
C ASP A 56 -2.51 1.99 -3.14
N TYR A 57 -1.71 2.78 -3.83
CA TYR A 57 -0.85 3.76 -3.18
C TYR A 57 -1.69 4.73 -2.33
N GLU A 58 -2.78 5.21 -2.89
CA GLU A 58 -3.67 6.12 -2.19
C GLU A 58 -4.26 5.49 -0.93
N ILE A 59 -4.71 4.24 -1.05
CA ILE A 59 -5.31 3.54 0.09
C ILE A 59 -4.28 3.39 1.21
N ILE A 60 -3.06 3.01 0.87
CA ILE A 60 -2.02 2.85 1.89
C ILE A 60 -1.72 4.19 2.56
N CYS A 61 -1.60 5.25 1.76
CA CYS A 61 -1.31 6.59 2.32
C CYS A 61 -2.43 7.09 3.22
N LEU A 62 -3.68 6.84 2.83
CA LEU A 62 -4.81 7.25 3.67
C LEU A 62 -4.83 6.50 5.01
N GLY A 63 -4.21 5.34 5.07
CA GLY A 63 -4.10 4.58 6.30
C GLY A 63 -2.90 4.93 7.15
N MET A 64 -2.14 5.97 6.79
CA MET A 64 -0.92 6.35 7.50
C MET A 64 -1.10 7.69 8.21
N SER A 65 -0.44 7.84 9.34
CA SER A 65 -0.39 9.14 10.01
C SER A 65 0.43 10.11 9.17
N PRO A 66 -0.02 11.35 9.00
CA PRO A 66 0.72 12.30 8.17
C PRO A 66 2.15 12.56 8.62
N ASN A 67 2.43 12.40 9.89
CA ASN A 67 3.77 12.68 10.40
C ASN A 67 4.82 11.66 9.97
N ILE A 68 4.41 10.56 9.35
CA ILE A 68 5.36 9.57 8.83
C ILE A 68 5.37 9.50 7.30
N TYR A 69 4.65 10.40 6.63
CA TYR A 69 4.64 10.41 5.16
C TYR A 69 6.04 10.62 4.58
N HIS A 70 6.91 11.32 5.28
CA HIS A 70 8.27 11.57 4.78
C HIS A 70 9.06 10.27 4.54
N LEU A 71 8.66 9.18 5.18
CA LEU A 71 9.37 7.91 5.02
C LEU A 71 9.18 7.32 3.63
N ILE A 72 8.08 7.65 2.96
CA ILE A 72 7.72 7.02 1.69
C ILE A 72 7.90 7.97 0.50
N ASP A 73 8.55 9.10 0.68
CA ASP A 73 8.72 10.09 -0.39
C ASP A 73 9.39 9.51 -1.62
N SER A 74 10.29 8.53 -1.44
CA SER A 74 11.03 7.94 -2.55
C SER A 74 10.28 6.80 -3.22
N ALA A 75 9.15 6.37 -2.68
CA ALA A 75 8.40 5.24 -3.23
C ALA A 75 7.57 5.69 -4.42
N LYS A 76 7.66 4.93 -5.51
CA LYS A 76 6.87 5.20 -6.71
C LYS A 76 5.72 4.21 -6.86
N TYR A 77 5.92 2.99 -6.44
CA TYR A 77 4.94 1.91 -6.56
C TYR A 77 4.59 1.33 -5.20
N PRO A 78 3.41 0.71 -5.07
CA PRO A 78 2.99 0.16 -3.77
C PRO A 78 3.97 -0.83 -3.15
N PHE A 79 4.59 -1.69 -3.97
CA PHE A 79 5.53 -2.67 -3.40
C PHE A 79 6.75 -1.98 -2.80
N GLN A 80 7.13 -0.81 -3.33
CA GLN A 80 8.21 -0.04 -2.74
C GLN A 80 7.80 0.56 -1.40
N LEU A 81 6.53 0.98 -1.30
CA LEU A 81 5.97 1.43 -0.02
C LEU A 81 6.10 0.34 1.04
N TRP A 82 5.67 -0.87 0.69
CA TRP A 82 5.74 -1.97 1.64
C TRP A 82 7.17 -2.27 2.06
N ASN A 83 8.12 -2.23 1.12
CA ASN A 83 9.52 -2.45 1.45
C ASN A 83 10.02 -1.43 2.47
N ILE A 84 9.67 -0.16 2.25
CA ILE A 84 10.08 0.91 3.16
C ILE A 84 9.46 0.71 4.53
N LEU A 85 8.17 0.40 4.57
CA LEU A 85 7.47 0.23 5.84
C LEU A 85 7.99 -0.98 6.60
N ASP A 86 8.27 -2.09 5.89
CA ASP A 86 8.83 -3.27 6.53
C ASP A 86 10.19 -2.97 7.13
N LYS A 87 11.02 -2.20 6.45
CA LYS A 87 12.33 -1.84 6.96
C LYS A 87 12.25 -0.86 8.13
N SER A 88 11.26 0.02 8.10
CA SER A 88 11.14 1.07 9.12
C SER A 88 10.46 0.56 10.38
N PHE A 89 9.46 -0.30 10.26
CA PHE A 89 8.63 -0.72 11.38
C PHE A 89 8.53 -2.23 11.55
N GLY A 90 8.92 -2.98 10.54
CA GLY A 90 8.90 -4.44 10.63
C GLY A 90 10.07 -4.97 11.43
N LEU A 91 9.99 -6.26 11.76
CA LEU A 91 11.07 -6.92 12.51
C LEU A 91 12.02 -7.67 11.59
#